data_eb6430ebaa8479b2fb2000049a520661
#
_entry.id   eb6430ebaa8479b2fb2000049a520661
#
_cell.length_a   1.000
_cell.length_b   1.000
_cell.length_c   1.000
_cell.angle_alpha   90.00
_cell.angle_beta   90.00
_cell.angle_gamma   90.00
#
_symmetry.space_group_name_H-M   'P 1'
#
loop_
_entity.id
_entity.type
_entity.pdbx_description
1 polymer ?
#
loop_
_entity_poly.entity_id
_entity_poly.type
_entity_poly.pdbx_seq_one_letter_code
_entity_poly.pdbx_strand_id
1 'polypeptide(L)'
;MISNQILQTNIEGLKGITRVDLCICDTEGKVLASTFTGAEEYESAILAFVDSPADSQVIQGYQFFKVFDDHQLEYILLAKGGSDDVYMVGKMAAFQVQNLLVAYKERFDKDNFIKNLLLDNLLLVDIYNRAKKLHIETNVKRIVFIIETQHEKDVNALETVRSLFSTKTKDFITAVDEKNIILVKEVKPGETYDDLEKTATSIVDMLNTESQTRVSVAFGTIVNEIKDVSRSYKEAKMALDVGKIFYSSKNVVAYSKLGIGRLIYQLPLPLCRMFIKEIFDGKSPDEFDEETLTTINKFFENSLNVSETSRQLYIHRNTLVYRLDKLQKSTGLDLRVFEDAITFKIALMVVKYMKYMENLDY
;
A
#
# COMPACT_ATOMS: atom_id res chain seq x y z
N MET A 1 6.74 -17.94 10.26
CA MET A 1 7.57 -17.91 11.49
C MET A 1 7.35 -16.61 12.24
N ILE A 2 7.31 -16.66 13.55
CA ILE A 2 7.30 -15.47 14.43
C ILE A 2 8.70 -14.87 14.40
N SER A 3 8.83 -13.52 14.41
CA SER A 3 10.17 -12.91 14.48
C SER A 3 10.84 -13.16 15.84
N ASN A 4 12.16 -13.33 15.83
CA ASN A 4 12.93 -13.57 17.06
C ASN A 4 12.74 -12.45 18.09
N GLN A 5 12.58 -11.19 17.64
CA GLN A 5 12.34 -10.05 18.51
C GLN A 5 11.01 -10.18 19.29
N ILE A 6 9.96 -10.70 18.67
CA ILE A 6 8.67 -10.90 19.33
C ILE A 6 8.74 -12.05 20.31
N LEU A 7 9.41 -13.16 19.95
CA LEU A 7 9.67 -14.26 20.87
C LEU A 7 10.47 -13.75 22.09
N GLN A 8 11.53 -12.96 21.86
CA GLN A 8 12.36 -12.38 22.91
C GLN A 8 11.54 -11.49 23.87
N THR A 9 10.79 -10.53 23.32
CA THR A 9 9.93 -9.65 24.12
C THR A 9 8.92 -10.43 24.96
N ASN A 10 8.38 -11.52 24.41
CA ASN A 10 7.41 -12.35 25.11
C ASN A 10 8.02 -13.07 26.32
N ILE A 11 9.17 -13.75 26.13
CA ILE A 11 9.82 -14.47 27.24
C ILE A 11 10.44 -13.52 28.27
N GLU A 12 10.90 -12.34 27.89
CA GLU A 12 11.35 -11.30 28.83
C GLU A 12 10.20 -10.80 29.70
N GLY A 13 9.03 -10.57 29.12
CA GLY A 13 7.82 -10.21 29.85
C GLY A 13 7.43 -11.29 30.87
N LEU A 14 7.46 -12.57 30.47
CA LEU A 14 7.19 -13.69 31.36
C LEU A 14 8.23 -13.80 32.48
N LYS A 15 9.52 -13.67 32.18
CA LYS A 15 10.58 -13.65 33.20
C LYS A 15 10.38 -12.52 34.20
N GLY A 16 10.00 -11.30 33.72
CA GLY A 16 9.73 -10.16 34.60
C GLY A 16 8.64 -10.45 35.65
N ILE A 17 7.64 -11.26 35.31
CA ILE A 17 6.54 -11.64 36.20
C ILE A 17 6.90 -12.83 37.09
N THR A 18 7.52 -13.88 36.51
CA THR A 18 7.65 -15.20 37.16
C THR A 18 9.03 -15.44 37.76
N ARG A 19 10.03 -14.68 37.35
CA ARG A 19 11.46 -14.88 37.69
C ARG A 19 12.03 -16.21 37.21
N VAL A 20 11.36 -16.89 36.32
CA VAL A 20 11.83 -18.12 35.66
C VAL A 20 12.55 -17.74 34.39
N ASP A 21 13.73 -18.29 34.18
CA ASP A 21 14.47 -18.12 32.94
C ASP A 21 13.90 -18.99 31.85
N LEU A 22 13.74 -18.43 30.65
CA LEU A 22 13.13 -19.07 29.49
C LEU A 22 14.04 -18.98 28.28
N CYS A 23 14.01 -20.03 27.45
CA CYS A 23 14.67 -20.03 26.14
C CYS A 23 13.76 -20.72 25.13
N ILE A 24 13.74 -20.21 23.90
CA ILE A 24 13.00 -20.80 22.77
C ILE A 24 14.01 -21.14 21.68
N CYS A 25 13.96 -22.38 21.22
CA CYS A 25 14.80 -22.90 20.13
C CYS A 25 13.93 -23.46 19.02
N ASP A 26 14.50 -23.52 17.80
CA ASP A 26 13.88 -24.28 16.71
C ASP A 26 14.13 -25.78 16.86
N THR A 27 13.58 -26.56 15.92
CA THR A 27 13.73 -28.03 15.90
C THR A 27 15.13 -28.50 15.50
N GLU A 28 15.99 -27.57 15.01
CA GLU A 28 17.39 -27.84 14.68
C GLU A 28 18.33 -27.49 15.87
N GLY A 29 17.77 -27.05 17.01
CA GLY A 29 18.54 -26.71 18.22
C GLY A 29 19.04 -25.27 18.26
N LYS A 30 18.77 -24.45 17.25
CA LYS A 30 19.21 -23.07 17.20
C LYS A 30 18.39 -22.20 18.14
N VAL A 31 19.06 -21.42 18.97
CA VAL A 31 18.43 -20.44 19.88
C VAL A 31 17.81 -19.29 19.09
N LEU A 32 16.51 -19.08 19.27
CA LEU A 32 15.74 -17.98 18.67
C LEU A 32 15.54 -16.81 19.64
N ALA A 33 15.34 -17.12 20.93
CA ALA A 33 15.18 -16.16 22.00
C ALA A 33 15.64 -16.76 23.32
N SER A 34 16.30 -15.98 24.19
CA SER A 34 16.75 -16.46 25.50
C SER A 34 16.81 -15.32 26.53
N THR A 35 16.45 -15.63 27.77
CA THR A 35 16.58 -14.73 28.92
C THR A 35 17.82 -15.01 29.77
N PHE A 36 18.63 -15.99 29.39
CA PHE A 36 19.89 -16.36 30.05
C PHE A 36 20.99 -16.67 29.02
N THR A 37 22.25 -16.67 29.45
CA THR A 37 23.41 -17.00 28.63
C THR A 37 23.73 -18.49 28.67
N GLY A 38 24.36 -19.03 27.60
CA GLY A 38 24.77 -20.44 27.54
C GLY A 38 23.66 -21.39 27.08
N ALA A 39 22.60 -20.87 26.46
CA ALA A 39 21.51 -21.71 25.93
C ALA A 39 22.00 -22.60 24.77
N GLU A 40 23.04 -22.20 24.04
CA GLU A 40 23.65 -22.95 22.93
C GLU A 40 24.30 -24.27 23.37
N GLU A 41 24.67 -24.39 24.65
CA GLU A 41 25.27 -25.62 25.21
C GLU A 41 24.27 -26.80 25.26
N TYR A 42 22.98 -26.53 25.10
CA TYR A 42 21.92 -27.54 25.16
C TYR A 42 21.49 -28.06 23.80
N GLU A 43 22.14 -27.70 22.70
CA GLU A 43 21.77 -28.11 21.32
C GLU A 43 21.61 -29.63 21.20
N SER A 44 22.56 -30.42 21.69
CA SER A 44 22.48 -31.89 21.64
C SER A 44 21.32 -32.45 22.48
N ALA A 45 21.00 -31.83 23.60
CA ALA A 45 19.87 -32.21 24.45
C ALA A 45 18.53 -31.83 23.78
N ILE A 46 18.48 -30.71 23.08
CA ILE A 46 17.29 -30.25 22.32
C ILE A 46 17.02 -31.25 21.19
N LEU A 47 18.02 -31.60 20.40
CA LEU A 47 17.89 -32.57 19.29
C LEU A 47 17.39 -33.95 19.80
N ALA A 48 17.96 -34.45 20.89
CA ALA A 48 17.49 -35.70 21.52
C ALA A 48 16.04 -35.59 22.00
N PHE A 49 15.61 -34.44 22.51
CA PHE A 49 14.24 -34.23 22.95
C PHE A 49 13.27 -34.07 21.78
N VAL A 50 13.68 -33.47 20.65
CA VAL A 50 12.85 -33.40 19.42
C VAL A 50 12.38 -34.81 19.01
N ASP A 51 13.28 -35.77 19.02
CA ASP A 51 12.97 -37.19 18.66
C ASP A 51 12.25 -37.97 19.74
N SER A 52 12.19 -37.46 20.97
CA SER A 52 11.50 -38.12 22.09
C SER A 52 9.97 -38.13 21.90
N PRO A 53 9.25 -39.16 22.31
CA PRO A 53 7.77 -39.19 22.29
C PRO A 53 7.13 -38.29 23.37
N ALA A 54 7.91 -37.76 24.30
CA ALA A 54 7.41 -36.96 25.41
C ALA A 54 7.13 -35.51 25.00
N ASP A 55 6.02 -34.95 25.46
CA ASP A 55 5.69 -33.51 25.23
C ASP A 55 6.44 -32.56 26.19
N SER A 56 6.89 -33.12 27.35
CA SER A 56 7.75 -32.41 28.29
C SER A 56 8.68 -33.39 29.00
N GLN A 57 9.89 -32.90 29.32
CA GLN A 57 10.91 -33.72 30.00
C GLN A 57 11.87 -32.84 30.80
N VAL A 58 12.43 -33.37 31.88
CA VAL A 58 13.53 -32.76 32.62
C VAL A 58 14.86 -33.28 32.07
N ILE A 59 15.71 -32.37 31.57
CA ILE A 59 17.03 -32.71 31.04
C ILE A 59 18.06 -31.76 31.66
N GLN A 60 19.06 -32.31 32.33
CA GLN A 60 20.14 -31.54 32.98
C GLN A 60 19.65 -30.39 33.89
N GLY A 61 18.52 -30.59 34.58
CA GLY A 61 17.94 -29.62 35.49
C GLY A 61 17.07 -28.53 34.85
N TYR A 62 16.85 -28.62 33.55
CA TYR A 62 15.92 -27.76 32.82
C TYR A 62 14.64 -28.52 32.48
N GLN A 63 13.51 -27.80 32.47
CA GLN A 63 12.24 -28.31 31.97
C GLN A 63 12.13 -27.99 30.49
N PHE A 64 12.00 -29.02 29.66
CA PHE A 64 11.82 -28.92 28.21
C PHE A 64 10.36 -29.11 27.83
N PHE A 65 9.84 -28.34 26.91
CA PHE A 65 8.46 -28.41 26.42
C PHE A 65 8.44 -28.32 24.90
N LYS A 66 7.63 -29.17 24.27
CA LYS A 66 7.32 -29.07 22.84
C LYS A 66 6.21 -28.08 22.58
N VAL A 67 6.39 -27.25 21.55
CA VAL A 67 5.38 -26.29 21.08
C VAL A 67 5.01 -26.67 19.65
N PHE A 68 3.75 -27.02 19.46
CA PHE A 68 3.22 -27.49 18.18
C PHE A 68 2.40 -26.41 17.46
N ASP A 69 2.48 -26.39 16.10
CA ASP A 69 1.49 -25.78 15.22
C ASP A 69 0.64 -26.89 14.60
N ASP A 70 -0.61 -27.00 15.02
CA ASP A 70 -1.48 -28.16 14.77
C ASP A 70 -0.80 -29.46 15.24
N HIS A 71 -0.22 -30.23 14.33
CA HIS A 71 0.47 -31.49 14.61
C HIS A 71 1.97 -31.46 14.30
N GLN A 72 2.48 -30.32 13.84
CA GLN A 72 3.88 -30.13 13.50
C GLN A 72 4.62 -29.48 14.68
N LEU A 73 5.75 -30.07 15.09
CA LEU A 73 6.63 -29.48 16.09
C LEU A 73 7.33 -28.27 15.50
N GLU A 74 7.17 -27.11 16.11
CA GLU A 74 7.75 -25.83 15.63
C GLU A 74 8.86 -25.31 16.52
N TYR A 75 8.66 -25.37 17.86
CA TYR A 75 9.65 -24.87 18.81
C TYR A 75 9.84 -25.81 19.98
N ILE A 76 11.00 -25.73 20.59
CA ILE A 76 11.31 -26.26 21.92
C ILE A 76 11.48 -25.10 22.89
N LEU A 77 10.76 -25.14 24.01
CA LEU A 77 10.88 -24.17 25.08
C LEU A 77 11.60 -24.81 26.27
N LEU A 78 12.64 -24.14 26.77
CA LEU A 78 13.37 -24.48 27.98
C LEU A 78 12.99 -23.54 29.10
N ALA A 79 12.75 -24.05 30.30
CA ALA A 79 12.54 -23.27 31.51
C ALA A 79 13.51 -23.67 32.62
N LYS A 80 14.12 -22.66 33.30
CA LYS A 80 15.07 -22.84 34.39
C LYS A 80 14.70 -21.95 35.58
N GLY A 81 14.74 -22.52 36.77
CA GLY A 81 14.52 -21.75 37.99
C GLY A 81 14.74 -22.60 39.24
N GLY A 82 14.82 -21.97 40.40
CA GLY A 82 15.02 -22.63 41.67
C GLY A 82 13.73 -22.95 42.48
N SER A 83 12.56 -22.70 41.87
CA SER A 83 11.26 -22.93 42.53
C SER A 83 10.55 -24.18 41.97
N ASP A 84 9.65 -24.77 42.75
CA ASP A 84 8.83 -25.89 42.34
C ASP A 84 7.84 -25.51 41.20
N ASP A 85 7.66 -24.21 40.96
CA ASP A 85 6.72 -23.68 39.97
C ASP A 85 7.28 -23.64 38.52
N VAL A 86 8.58 -23.97 38.33
CA VAL A 86 9.24 -23.90 36.99
C VAL A 86 8.51 -24.69 35.93
N TYR A 87 7.99 -25.88 36.30
CA TYR A 87 7.19 -26.69 35.38
C TYR A 87 5.91 -25.99 34.93
N MET A 88 5.18 -25.38 35.90
CA MET A 88 3.92 -24.68 35.62
C MET A 88 4.17 -23.45 34.74
N VAL A 89 5.20 -22.68 35.07
CA VAL A 89 5.58 -21.48 34.30
C VAL A 89 6.02 -21.87 32.87
N GLY A 90 6.86 -22.90 32.75
CA GLY A 90 7.29 -23.40 31.43
C GLY A 90 6.12 -23.89 30.58
N LYS A 91 5.17 -24.61 31.17
CA LYS A 91 3.96 -25.07 30.48
C LYS A 91 3.06 -23.92 30.06
N MET A 92 2.89 -22.90 30.91
CA MET A 92 2.16 -21.68 30.57
C MET A 92 2.85 -20.90 29.42
N ALA A 93 4.18 -20.79 29.48
CA ALA A 93 4.97 -20.14 28.44
C ALA A 93 4.85 -20.87 27.10
N ALA A 94 4.93 -22.22 27.10
CA ALA A 94 4.73 -23.03 25.89
C ALA A 94 3.34 -22.83 25.29
N PHE A 95 2.30 -22.82 26.13
CA PHE A 95 0.93 -22.56 25.71
C PHE A 95 0.77 -21.13 25.13
N GLN A 96 1.41 -20.14 25.75
CA GLN A 96 1.40 -18.76 25.24
C GLN A 96 2.10 -18.64 23.89
N VAL A 97 3.25 -19.30 23.70
CA VAL A 97 3.96 -19.31 22.41
C VAL A 97 3.12 -20.03 21.35
N GLN A 98 2.43 -21.11 21.71
CA GLN A 98 1.50 -21.80 20.81
C GLN A 98 0.34 -20.89 20.38
N ASN A 99 -0.25 -20.13 21.28
CA ASN A 99 -1.29 -19.14 20.93
C ASN A 99 -0.75 -18.04 20.04
N LEU A 100 0.48 -17.59 20.25
CA LEU A 100 1.14 -16.65 19.34
C LEU A 100 1.33 -17.22 17.94
N LEU A 101 1.73 -18.49 17.81
CA LEU A 101 1.85 -19.17 16.52
C LEU A 101 0.52 -19.14 15.76
N VAL A 102 -0.56 -19.56 16.41
CA VAL A 102 -1.91 -19.55 15.82
C VAL A 102 -2.31 -18.15 15.36
N ALA A 103 -2.12 -17.15 16.21
CA ALA A 103 -2.46 -15.75 15.88
C ALA A 103 -1.63 -15.20 14.69
N TYR A 104 -0.33 -15.53 14.64
CA TYR A 104 0.55 -15.13 13.53
C TYR A 104 0.16 -15.82 12.21
N LYS A 105 -0.14 -17.11 12.27
CA LYS A 105 -0.60 -17.88 11.11
C LYS A 105 -1.90 -17.31 10.55
N GLU A 106 -2.89 -17.06 11.43
CA GLU A 106 -4.15 -16.45 11.02
C GLU A 106 -3.94 -15.06 10.36
N ARG A 107 -3.08 -14.24 10.96
CA ARG A 107 -2.74 -12.92 10.39
C ARG A 107 -2.05 -13.05 9.04
N PHE A 108 -1.10 -13.98 8.89
CA PHE A 108 -0.40 -14.23 7.64
C PHE A 108 -1.33 -14.75 6.56
N ASP A 109 -2.26 -15.66 6.91
CA ASP A 109 -3.26 -16.20 5.99
C ASP A 109 -4.24 -15.11 5.53
N LYS A 110 -4.66 -14.19 6.42
CA LYS A 110 -5.48 -13.03 6.05
C LYS A 110 -4.74 -12.08 5.11
N ASP A 111 -3.49 -11.75 5.43
CA ASP A 111 -2.65 -10.87 4.58
C ASP A 111 -2.45 -11.47 3.19
N ASN A 112 -2.10 -12.75 3.11
CA ASN A 112 -1.95 -13.47 1.84
C ASN A 112 -3.27 -13.55 1.06
N PHE A 113 -4.39 -13.78 1.73
CA PHE A 113 -5.70 -13.80 1.09
C PHE A 113 -5.99 -12.43 0.47
N ILE A 114 -5.82 -11.34 1.21
CA ILE A 114 -6.05 -9.98 0.72
C ILE A 114 -5.12 -9.63 -0.44
N LYS A 115 -3.82 -9.95 -0.36
CA LYS A 115 -2.88 -9.72 -1.47
C LYS A 115 -3.29 -10.43 -2.75
N ASN A 116 -3.64 -11.72 -2.65
CA ASN A 116 -4.09 -12.49 -3.80
C ASN A 116 -5.43 -11.98 -4.36
N LEU A 117 -6.34 -11.51 -3.50
CA LEU A 117 -7.59 -10.89 -3.89
C LEU A 117 -7.36 -9.58 -4.66
N LEU A 118 -6.51 -8.69 -4.16
CA LEU A 118 -6.15 -7.44 -4.82
C LEU A 118 -5.55 -7.67 -6.20
N LEU A 119 -4.67 -8.68 -6.33
CA LEU A 119 -3.98 -9.02 -7.57
C LEU A 119 -4.83 -9.86 -8.55
N ASP A 120 -6.08 -10.17 -8.18
CA ASP A 120 -7.01 -10.97 -9.00
C ASP A 120 -6.52 -12.41 -9.27
N ASN A 121 -5.77 -12.98 -8.31
CA ASN A 121 -5.15 -14.30 -8.40
C ASN A 121 -6.04 -15.43 -7.84
N LEU A 122 -7.30 -15.16 -7.49
CA LEU A 122 -8.21 -16.11 -6.87
C LEU A 122 -9.42 -16.39 -7.75
N LEU A 123 -9.80 -17.64 -7.83
CA LEU A 123 -11.08 -18.02 -8.40
C LEU A 123 -12.24 -17.60 -7.48
N LEU A 124 -13.41 -17.32 -8.05
CA LEU A 124 -14.58 -16.87 -7.30
C LEU A 124 -14.94 -17.81 -6.14
N VAL A 125 -14.89 -19.11 -6.37
CA VAL A 125 -15.16 -20.13 -5.34
C VAL A 125 -14.15 -20.07 -4.19
N ASP A 126 -12.86 -19.84 -4.52
CA ASP A 126 -11.80 -19.73 -3.52
C ASP A 126 -11.94 -18.46 -2.69
N ILE A 127 -12.40 -17.35 -3.29
CA ILE A 127 -12.65 -16.09 -2.58
C ILE A 127 -13.65 -16.33 -1.43
N TYR A 128 -14.79 -16.93 -1.73
CA TYR A 128 -15.83 -17.16 -0.71
C TYR A 128 -15.43 -18.22 0.32
N ASN A 129 -14.79 -19.31 -0.09
CA ASN A 129 -14.36 -20.36 0.81
C ASN A 129 -13.28 -19.85 1.79
N ARG A 130 -12.28 -19.15 1.29
CA ARG A 130 -11.22 -18.57 2.13
C ARG A 130 -11.74 -17.47 3.03
N ALA A 131 -12.60 -16.56 2.52
CA ALA A 131 -13.22 -15.52 3.32
C ALA A 131 -13.99 -16.12 4.51
N LYS A 132 -14.78 -17.19 4.26
CA LYS A 132 -15.50 -17.91 5.32
C LYS A 132 -14.56 -18.52 6.35
N LYS A 133 -13.48 -19.20 5.91
CA LYS A 133 -12.46 -19.80 6.79
C LYS A 133 -11.75 -18.75 7.65
N LEU A 134 -11.48 -17.58 7.09
CA LEU A 134 -10.78 -16.47 7.75
C LEU A 134 -11.72 -15.52 8.51
N HIS A 135 -13.01 -15.85 8.61
CA HIS A 135 -14.04 -15.03 9.26
C HIS A 135 -14.13 -13.61 8.70
N ILE A 136 -13.94 -13.45 7.37
CA ILE A 136 -14.05 -12.18 6.66
C ILE A 136 -15.45 -12.05 6.07
N GLU A 137 -16.16 -10.97 6.41
CA GLU A 137 -17.49 -10.69 5.88
C GLU A 137 -17.43 -10.38 4.38
N THR A 138 -18.27 -11.05 3.59
CA THR A 138 -18.25 -10.97 2.13
C THR A 138 -19.11 -9.85 1.56
N ASN A 139 -20.23 -9.51 2.22
CA ASN A 139 -21.24 -8.55 1.78
C ASN A 139 -21.17 -7.24 2.57
N VAL A 140 -19.98 -6.65 2.60
CA VAL A 140 -19.70 -5.39 3.28
C VAL A 140 -19.11 -4.42 2.28
N LYS A 141 -19.57 -3.16 2.32
CA LYS A 141 -19.03 -2.10 1.46
C LYS A 141 -17.57 -1.83 1.80
N ARG A 142 -16.71 -1.86 0.79
CA ARG A 142 -15.27 -1.58 0.93
C ARG A 142 -14.79 -0.62 -0.16
N ILE A 143 -13.70 0.02 0.14
CA ILE A 143 -12.96 0.85 -0.81
C ILE A 143 -11.46 0.62 -0.62
N VAL A 144 -10.69 0.71 -1.70
CA VAL A 144 -9.24 0.54 -1.66
C VAL A 144 -8.55 1.87 -1.80
N PHE A 145 -7.61 2.14 -0.89
CA PHE A 145 -6.66 3.23 -0.95
C PHE A 145 -5.27 2.67 -1.25
N ILE A 146 -4.53 3.36 -2.12
CA ILE A 146 -3.10 3.13 -2.34
C ILE A 146 -2.38 4.35 -1.80
N ILE A 147 -1.44 4.11 -0.90
CA ILE A 147 -0.60 5.10 -0.25
C ILE A 147 0.81 4.87 -0.78
N GLU A 148 1.30 5.77 -1.63
CA GLU A 148 2.64 5.68 -2.19
C GLU A 148 3.59 6.53 -1.36
N THR A 149 4.69 5.92 -0.92
CA THR A 149 5.80 6.57 -0.21
C THR A 149 7.01 6.73 -1.13
N GLN A 150 7.86 7.72 -0.86
CA GLN A 150 9.08 7.93 -1.68
C GLN A 150 10.18 6.90 -1.40
N HIS A 151 10.22 6.35 -0.20
CA HIS A 151 11.24 5.39 0.21
C HIS A 151 10.72 3.95 0.11
N GLU A 152 11.58 3.09 -0.42
CA GLU A 152 11.32 1.65 -0.46
C GLU A 152 11.28 1.08 0.96
N LYS A 153 10.28 0.23 1.25
CA LYS A 153 10.09 -0.45 2.54
C LYS A 153 10.03 0.51 3.74
N ASP A 154 9.28 1.61 3.61
CA ASP A 154 9.07 2.51 4.73
C ASP A 154 8.23 1.81 5.83
N VAL A 155 8.94 1.09 6.71
CA VAL A 155 8.33 0.35 7.83
C VAL A 155 7.59 1.30 8.77
N ASN A 156 8.11 2.52 8.96
CA ASN A 156 7.49 3.51 9.82
C ASN A 156 6.16 3.98 9.24
N ALA A 157 6.11 4.25 7.93
CA ALA A 157 4.86 4.62 7.26
C ALA A 157 3.80 3.51 7.36
N LEU A 158 4.20 2.24 7.19
CA LEU A 158 3.28 1.12 7.34
C LEU A 158 2.74 0.99 8.79
N GLU A 159 3.60 1.18 9.79
CA GLU A 159 3.19 1.14 11.20
C GLU A 159 2.31 2.33 11.56
N THR A 160 2.62 3.53 11.05
CA THR A 160 1.78 4.72 11.23
C THR A 160 0.40 4.50 10.63
N VAL A 161 0.29 4.00 9.39
CA VAL A 161 -1.02 3.68 8.78
C VAL A 161 -1.75 2.63 9.63
N ARG A 162 -1.07 1.59 10.11
CA ARG A 162 -1.67 0.59 11.00
C ARG A 162 -2.18 1.18 12.31
N SER A 163 -1.49 2.14 12.89
CA SER A 163 -1.92 2.80 14.14
C SER A 163 -3.18 3.64 13.95
N LEU A 164 -3.33 4.29 12.79
CA LEU A 164 -4.51 5.09 12.43
C LEU A 164 -5.79 4.26 12.30
N PHE A 165 -5.66 3.07 11.71
CA PHE A 165 -6.75 2.15 11.45
C PHE A 165 -6.71 0.96 12.41
N SER A 166 -6.49 1.24 13.72
CA SER A 166 -6.26 0.22 14.75
C SER A 166 -7.39 -0.81 14.87
N THR A 167 -7.03 -1.94 15.41
CA THR A 167 -7.65 -3.20 15.84
C THR A 167 -9.18 -3.31 16.05
N LYS A 168 -9.92 -2.21 16.04
CA LYS A 168 -11.38 -2.20 16.14
C LYS A 168 -12.10 -2.09 14.78
N THR A 169 -11.34 -1.84 13.70
CA THR A 169 -11.87 -1.73 12.35
C THR A 169 -11.69 -3.06 11.61
N LYS A 170 -12.61 -3.37 10.71
CA LYS A 170 -12.52 -4.54 9.81
C LYS A 170 -11.69 -4.20 8.55
N ASP A 171 -10.77 -3.26 8.69
CA ASP A 171 -9.89 -2.80 7.63
C ASP A 171 -8.68 -3.73 7.48
N PHE A 172 -8.19 -3.86 6.26
CA PHE A 172 -6.97 -4.62 5.98
C PHE A 172 -5.90 -3.67 5.47
N ILE A 173 -4.70 -3.80 6.04
CA ILE A 173 -3.53 -3.01 5.64
C ILE A 173 -2.44 -3.98 5.24
N THR A 174 -2.02 -3.91 3.98
CA THR A 174 -1.00 -4.76 3.38
C THR A 174 -0.08 -3.95 2.49
N ALA A 175 1.01 -4.55 2.03
CA ALA A 175 1.87 -4.00 0.99
C ALA A 175 1.97 -5.02 -0.15
N VAL A 176 1.71 -4.59 -1.36
CA VAL A 176 1.78 -5.44 -2.57
C VAL A 176 3.17 -5.33 -3.22
N ASP A 177 3.80 -4.18 -3.07
CA ASP A 177 5.16 -3.89 -3.52
C ASP A 177 5.93 -3.07 -2.45
N GLU A 178 7.14 -2.63 -2.79
CA GLU A 178 8.05 -1.95 -1.85
C GLU A 178 7.67 -0.49 -1.57
N LYS A 179 6.85 0.14 -2.41
CA LYS A 179 6.51 1.58 -2.34
C LYS A 179 5.07 1.84 -1.95
N ASN A 180 4.20 0.83 -2.10
CA ASN A 180 2.76 1.02 -1.96
C ASN A 180 2.20 0.30 -0.74
N ILE A 181 1.63 1.06 0.18
CA ILE A 181 0.81 0.56 1.27
C ILE A 181 -0.64 0.56 0.79
N ILE A 182 -1.31 -0.55 0.95
CA ILE A 182 -2.69 -0.74 0.52
C ILE A 182 -3.58 -0.82 1.75
N LEU A 183 -4.57 0.06 1.81
CA LEU A 183 -5.64 0.03 2.80
C LEU A 183 -6.94 -0.41 2.12
N VAL A 184 -7.47 -1.57 2.51
CA VAL A 184 -8.82 -2.00 2.17
C VAL A 184 -9.74 -1.62 3.33
N LYS A 185 -10.44 -0.50 3.19
CA LYS A 185 -11.26 0.09 4.24
C LYS A 185 -12.72 -0.36 4.14
N GLU A 186 -13.32 -0.74 5.28
CA GLU A 186 -14.78 -0.87 5.40
C GLU A 186 -15.44 0.52 5.37
N VAL A 187 -16.46 0.68 4.51
CA VAL A 187 -17.21 1.91 4.40
C VAL A 187 -18.40 1.85 5.36
N LYS A 188 -18.45 2.76 6.32
CA LYS A 188 -19.51 2.80 7.34
C LYS A 188 -20.83 3.28 6.74
N PRO A 189 -21.99 2.87 7.32
CA PRO A 189 -23.28 3.41 6.92
C PRO A 189 -23.30 4.94 7.01
N GLY A 190 -23.69 5.61 5.92
CA GLY A 190 -23.73 7.08 5.83
C GLY A 190 -22.41 7.76 5.46
N GLU A 191 -21.31 7.04 5.38
CA GLU A 191 -20.00 7.58 4.95
C GLU A 191 -20.04 7.88 3.44
N THR A 192 -19.69 9.12 3.08
CA THR A 192 -19.71 9.64 1.71
C THR A 192 -18.33 9.65 1.07
N TYR A 193 -18.24 9.89 -0.26
CA TYR A 193 -16.96 10.09 -0.93
C TYR A 193 -16.17 11.29 -0.38
N ASP A 194 -16.84 12.34 0.11
CA ASP A 194 -16.18 13.48 0.73
C ASP A 194 -15.53 13.11 2.07
N ASP A 195 -16.12 12.20 2.83
CA ASP A 195 -15.54 11.70 4.07
C ASP A 195 -14.33 10.78 3.77
N LEU A 196 -14.40 10.00 2.69
CA LEU A 196 -13.29 9.18 2.23
C LEU A 196 -12.12 10.04 1.71
N GLU A 197 -12.41 11.17 1.06
CA GLU A 197 -11.37 12.14 0.65
C GLU A 197 -10.71 12.81 1.87
N LYS A 198 -11.48 13.15 2.91
CA LYS A 198 -10.93 13.62 4.20
C LYS A 198 -10.05 12.55 4.86
N THR A 199 -10.46 11.29 4.80
CA THR A 199 -9.64 10.17 5.29
C THR A 199 -8.30 10.11 4.53
N ALA A 200 -8.31 10.21 3.20
CA ALA A 200 -7.11 10.24 2.39
C ALA A 200 -6.20 11.44 2.74
N THR A 201 -6.79 12.62 2.92
CA THR A 201 -6.07 13.83 3.33
C THR A 201 -5.43 13.66 4.71
N SER A 202 -6.14 13.09 5.68
CA SER A 202 -5.60 12.83 7.02
C SER A 202 -4.41 11.87 6.99
N ILE A 203 -4.43 10.86 6.10
CA ILE A 203 -3.29 9.95 5.90
C ILE A 203 -2.08 10.73 5.38
N VAL A 204 -2.28 11.58 4.36
CA VAL A 204 -1.21 12.42 3.78
C VAL A 204 -0.61 13.34 4.84
N ASP A 205 -1.45 14.06 5.59
CA ASP A 205 -1.00 15.05 6.58
C ASP A 205 -0.19 14.37 7.70
N MET A 206 -0.64 13.23 8.18
CA MET A 206 0.04 12.50 9.25
C MET A 206 1.38 11.93 8.78
N LEU A 207 1.42 11.25 7.62
CA LEU A 207 2.65 10.68 7.10
C LEU A 207 3.68 11.77 6.72
N ASN A 208 3.25 12.89 6.15
CA ASN A 208 4.13 14.02 5.87
C ASN A 208 4.72 14.62 7.15
N THR A 209 3.96 14.64 8.25
CA THR A 209 4.43 15.19 9.53
C THR A 209 5.44 14.24 10.21
N GLU A 210 5.22 12.95 10.17
CA GLU A 210 6.06 11.95 10.86
C GLU A 210 7.32 11.57 10.07
N SER A 211 7.20 11.38 8.76
CA SER A 211 8.29 10.84 7.94
C SER A 211 9.04 11.88 7.12
N GLN A 212 8.62 13.16 7.12
CA GLN A 212 9.18 14.23 6.27
C GLN A 212 9.29 13.86 4.78
N THR A 213 8.51 12.88 4.34
CA THR A 213 8.50 12.36 2.97
C THR A 213 7.21 12.74 2.26
N ARG A 214 7.31 13.06 0.99
CA ARG A 214 6.13 13.36 0.18
C ARG A 214 5.34 12.06 -0.07
N VAL A 215 4.08 12.06 0.37
CA VAL A 215 3.17 10.93 0.23
C VAL A 215 2.05 11.28 -0.74
N SER A 216 1.69 10.33 -1.59
CA SER A 216 0.53 10.43 -2.48
C SER A 216 -0.48 9.34 -2.13
N VAL A 217 -1.76 9.71 -2.05
CA VAL A 217 -2.86 8.77 -1.78
C VAL A 217 -3.85 8.79 -2.92
N ALA A 218 -4.13 7.62 -3.47
CA ALA A 218 -5.18 7.45 -4.47
C ALA A 218 -6.20 6.42 -4.00
N PHE A 219 -7.47 6.55 -4.39
CA PHE A 219 -8.49 5.58 -4.03
C PHE A 219 -9.48 5.32 -5.16
N GLY A 220 -10.00 4.07 -5.16
CA GLY A 220 -10.94 3.57 -6.15
C GLY A 220 -12.39 3.95 -5.87
N THR A 221 -13.32 3.12 -6.32
CA THR A 221 -14.76 3.25 -6.02
C THR A 221 -15.18 2.29 -4.93
N ILE A 222 -16.29 2.62 -4.25
CA ILE A 222 -16.92 1.76 -3.26
C ILE A 222 -17.45 0.51 -3.97
N VAL A 223 -17.13 -0.66 -3.42
CA VAL A 223 -17.63 -1.96 -3.87
C VAL A 223 -18.47 -2.59 -2.77
N ASN A 224 -19.46 -3.40 -3.15
CA ASN A 224 -20.44 -3.96 -2.21
C ASN A 224 -20.07 -5.36 -1.73
N GLU A 225 -19.25 -6.08 -2.48
CA GLU A 225 -18.87 -7.47 -2.20
C GLU A 225 -17.35 -7.62 -2.24
N ILE A 226 -16.85 -8.59 -1.47
CA ILE A 226 -15.41 -8.86 -1.36
C ILE A 226 -14.77 -9.24 -2.70
N LYS A 227 -15.50 -9.93 -3.59
CA LYS A 227 -15.01 -10.31 -4.92
C LYS A 227 -14.64 -9.12 -5.81
N ASP A 228 -15.26 -7.95 -5.56
CA ASP A 228 -15.07 -6.72 -6.34
C ASP A 228 -13.92 -5.85 -5.82
N VAL A 229 -13.25 -6.25 -4.73
CA VAL A 229 -12.16 -5.46 -4.13
C VAL A 229 -11.00 -5.27 -5.10
N SER A 230 -10.69 -6.27 -5.95
CA SER A 230 -9.69 -6.16 -7.02
C SER A 230 -10.00 -5.05 -8.02
N ARG A 231 -11.29 -4.81 -8.31
CA ARG A 231 -11.72 -3.69 -9.16
C ARG A 231 -11.38 -2.35 -8.51
N SER A 232 -11.76 -2.16 -7.23
CA SER A 232 -11.44 -0.92 -6.50
C SER A 232 -9.92 -0.68 -6.41
N TYR A 233 -9.13 -1.75 -6.29
CA TYR A 233 -7.66 -1.65 -6.32
C TYR A 233 -7.12 -1.21 -7.70
N LYS A 234 -7.59 -1.82 -8.79
CA LYS A 234 -7.22 -1.43 -10.16
C LYS A 234 -7.57 0.03 -10.45
N GLU A 235 -8.73 0.47 -9.97
CA GLU A 235 -9.18 1.86 -10.07
C GLU A 235 -8.30 2.81 -9.25
N ALA A 236 -7.94 2.44 -8.03
CA ALA A 236 -7.01 3.22 -7.19
C ALA A 236 -5.62 3.32 -7.83
N LYS A 237 -5.11 2.23 -8.41
CA LYS A 237 -3.83 2.22 -9.14
C LYS A 237 -3.86 3.17 -10.33
N MET A 238 -4.92 3.09 -11.14
CA MET A 238 -5.11 4.02 -12.26
C MET A 238 -5.20 5.47 -11.76
N ALA A 239 -5.89 5.72 -10.65
CA ALA A 239 -5.98 7.06 -10.08
C ALA A 239 -4.61 7.60 -9.63
N LEU A 240 -3.75 6.73 -9.09
CA LEU A 240 -2.38 7.09 -8.71
C LEU A 240 -1.56 7.49 -9.95
N ASP A 241 -1.57 6.69 -11.00
CA ASP A 241 -0.81 6.93 -12.23
C ASP A 241 -1.31 8.17 -12.97
N VAL A 242 -2.64 8.28 -13.17
CA VAL A 242 -3.26 9.47 -13.78
C VAL A 242 -2.99 10.73 -12.95
N GLY A 243 -2.95 10.60 -11.62
CA GLY A 243 -2.56 11.66 -10.70
C GLY A 243 -1.15 12.18 -10.98
N LYS A 244 -0.18 11.28 -11.13
CA LYS A 244 1.21 11.63 -11.45
C LYS A 244 1.35 12.34 -12.79
N ILE A 245 0.58 11.91 -13.79
CA ILE A 245 0.64 12.46 -15.15
C ILE A 245 -0.01 13.84 -15.23
N PHE A 246 -1.23 13.98 -14.70
CA PHE A 246 -2.06 15.17 -14.96
C PHE A 246 -2.30 16.07 -13.76
N TYR A 247 -2.10 15.55 -12.54
CA TYR A 247 -2.44 16.23 -11.28
C TYR A 247 -1.28 16.22 -10.29
N SER A 248 -0.05 16.41 -10.76
CA SER A 248 1.20 16.31 -9.96
C SER A 248 1.26 17.24 -8.74
N SER A 249 0.42 18.29 -8.70
CA SER A 249 0.28 19.17 -7.53
C SER A 249 -0.65 18.62 -6.44
N LYS A 250 -1.42 17.56 -6.72
CA LYS A 250 -2.36 16.96 -5.78
C LYS A 250 -1.74 15.73 -5.12
N ASN A 251 -1.81 15.69 -3.81
CA ASN A 251 -1.38 14.54 -3.03
C ASN A 251 -2.52 13.52 -2.81
N VAL A 252 -3.77 13.90 -3.07
CA VAL A 252 -4.95 13.02 -2.97
C VAL A 252 -5.68 13.00 -4.30
N VAL A 253 -5.90 11.79 -4.85
CA VAL A 253 -6.57 11.59 -6.14
C VAL A 253 -7.64 10.51 -6.04
N ALA A 254 -8.90 10.89 -6.30
CA ALA A 254 -10.02 9.96 -6.38
C ALA A 254 -10.23 9.47 -7.82
N TYR A 255 -10.45 8.16 -8.02
CA TYR A 255 -10.76 7.60 -9.33
C TYR A 255 -11.98 8.26 -9.99
N SER A 256 -13.02 8.58 -9.22
CA SER A 256 -14.23 9.25 -9.70
C SER A 256 -14.00 10.68 -10.20
N LYS A 257 -12.87 11.31 -9.83
CA LYS A 257 -12.53 12.70 -10.20
C LYS A 257 -11.48 12.81 -11.32
N LEU A 258 -11.12 11.71 -11.98
CA LEU A 258 -10.08 11.67 -13.03
C LEU A 258 -10.51 12.35 -14.35
N GLY A 259 -11.82 12.44 -14.60
CA GLY A 259 -12.35 13.04 -15.83
C GLY A 259 -11.75 12.44 -17.10
N ILE A 260 -11.36 13.31 -18.03
CA ILE A 260 -10.79 12.91 -19.32
C ILE A 260 -9.41 12.22 -19.20
N GLY A 261 -8.67 12.48 -18.12
CA GLY A 261 -7.38 11.83 -17.87
C GLY A 261 -7.47 10.31 -17.84
N ARG A 262 -8.59 9.77 -17.31
CA ARG A 262 -8.87 8.34 -17.30
C ARG A 262 -9.03 7.74 -18.71
N LEU A 263 -9.65 8.47 -19.62
CA LEU A 263 -9.81 8.03 -21.00
C LEU A 263 -8.48 8.00 -21.73
N ILE A 264 -7.70 9.08 -21.59
CA ILE A 264 -6.38 9.21 -22.23
C ILE A 264 -5.42 8.13 -21.75
N TYR A 265 -5.40 7.83 -20.44
CA TYR A 265 -4.55 6.79 -19.87
C TYR A 265 -4.81 5.39 -20.46
N GLN A 266 -6.00 5.14 -20.98
CA GLN A 266 -6.39 3.86 -21.59
C GLN A 266 -6.14 3.80 -23.10
N LEU A 267 -5.66 4.89 -23.73
CA LEU A 267 -5.39 4.90 -25.16
C LEU A 267 -4.12 4.11 -25.48
N PRO A 268 -4.14 3.26 -26.53
CA PRO A 268 -2.93 2.62 -27.02
C PRO A 268 -1.90 3.64 -27.52
N LEU A 269 -0.63 3.49 -27.15
CA LEU A 269 0.44 4.40 -27.59
C LEU A 269 0.53 4.61 -29.11
N PRO A 270 0.35 3.58 -29.96
CA PRO A 270 0.32 3.78 -31.41
C PRO A 270 -0.77 4.76 -31.85
N LEU A 271 -1.97 4.69 -31.25
CA LEU A 271 -3.07 5.62 -31.53
C LEU A 271 -2.70 7.05 -31.08
N CYS A 272 -2.07 7.19 -29.92
CA CYS A 272 -1.59 8.48 -29.44
C CYS A 272 -0.58 9.12 -30.40
N ARG A 273 0.41 8.35 -30.86
CA ARG A 273 1.42 8.83 -31.83
C ARG A 273 0.80 9.24 -33.16
N MET A 274 -0.16 8.46 -33.67
CA MET A 274 -0.89 8.79 -34.88
C MET A 274 -1.66 10.11 -34.74
N PHE A 275 -2.40 10.27 -33.66
CA PHE A 275 -3.17 11.48 -33.35
C PHE A 275 -2.27 12.73 -33.27
N ILE A 276 -1.14 12.65 -32.53
CA ILE A 276 -0.22 13.78 -32.42
C ILE A 276 0.40 14.15 -33.77
N LYS A 277 0.75 13.15 -34.60
CA LYS A 277 1.27 13.39 -35.93
C LYS A 277 0.25 14.08 -36.87
N GLU A 278 -1.01 13.71 -36.79
CA GLU A 278 -2.10 14.32 -37.59
C GLU A 278 -2.35 15.78 -37.17
N ILE A 279 -2.38 16.05 -35.85
CA ILE A 279 -2.68 17.38 -35.31
C ILE A 279 -1.55 18.39 -35.57
N PHE A 280 -0.28 17.97 -35.43
CA PHE A 280 0.85 18.87 -35.47
C PHE A 280 1.74 18.73 -36.72
N ASP A 281 1.29 18.00 -37.74
CA ASP A 281 2.02 17.78 -39.00
C ASP A 281 3.50 17.39 -38.77
N GLY A 282 3.71 16.47 -37.80
CA GLY A 282 5.03 15.97 -37.46
C GLY A 282 5.87 16.87 -36.55
N LYS A 283 5.36 18.02 -36.13
CA LYS A 283 5.96 18.82 -35.06
C LYS A 283 5.47 18.32 -33.72
N SER A 284 6.31 18.34 -32.68
CA SER A 284 5.91 17.95 -31.34
C SER A 284 5.49 19.17 -30.53
N PRO A 285 4.41 19.11 -29.71
CA PRO A 285 4.15 20.14 -28.69
C PRO A 285 5.29 20.35 -27.71
N ASP A 286 6.24 19.42 -27.65
CA ASP A 286 7.46 19.50 -26.81
C ASP A 286 8.44 20.55 -27.30
N GLU A 287 8.30 21.02 -28.52
CA GLU A 287 9.13 22.09 -29.09
C GLU A 287 8.66 23.50 -28.66
N PHE A 288 7.52 23.60 -27.95
CA PHE A 288 7.09 24.89 -27.43
C PHE A 288 7.96 25.31 -26.27
N ASP A 289 8.39 26.55 -26.30
CA ASP A 289 9.10 27.18 -25.19
C ASP A 289 8.21 27.30 -23.93
N GLU A 290 8.84 27.47 -22.78
CA GLU A 290 8.17 27.53 -21.49
C GLU A 290 7.15 28.69 -21.43
N GLU A 291 7.45 29.80 -22.10
CA GLU A 291 6.58 30.97 -22.19
C GLU A 291 5.29 30.66 -22.94
N THR A 292 5.40 29.94 -24.06
CA THR A 292 4.26 29.47 -24.85
C THR A 292 3.40 28.49 -24.06
N LEU A 293 4.00 27.48 -23.41
CA LEU A 293 3.28 26.52 -22.58
C LEU A 293 2.56 27.20 -21.40
N THR A 294 3.21 28.16 -20.74
CA THR A 294 2.60 28.97 -19.68
C THR A 294 1.41 29.77 -20.19
N THR A 295 1.55 30.38 -21.36
CA THR A 295 0.46 31.13 -21.99
C THR A 295 -0.75 30.24 -22.31
N ILE A 296 -0.52 29.06 -22.89
CA ILE A 296 -1.55 28.08 -23.21
C ILE A 296 -2.27 27.60 -21.95
N ASN A 297 -1.51 27.19 -20.92
CA ASN A 297 -2.09 26.70 -19.67
C ASN A 297 -2.93 27.77 -18.99
N LYS A 298 -2.45 29.02 -18.89
CA LYS A 298 -3.20 30.13 -18.32
C LYS A 298 -4.44 30.47 -19.13
N PHE A 299 -4.38 30.35 -20.44
CA PHE A 299 -5.54 30.57 -21.29
C PHE A 299 -6.65 29.52 -21.08
N PHE A 300 -6.27 28.25 -20.91
CA PHE A 300 -7.21 27.19 -20.54
C PHE A 300 -7.76 27.36 -19.10
N GLU A 301 -6.91 27.71 -18.13
CA GLU A 301 -7.31 27.96 -16.73
C GLU A 301 -8.36 29.08 -16.64
N ASN A 302 -8.25 30.08 -17.49
CA ASN A 302 -9.17 31.23 -17.56
C ASN A 302 -10.33 31.02 -18.56
N SER A 303 -10.66 29.77 -18.88
CA SER A 303 -11.79 29.42 -19.76
C SER A 303 -11.77 30.17 -21.10
N LEU A 304 -10.60 30.28 -21.71
CA LEU A 304 -10.35 30.96 -23.00
C LEU A 304 -10.64 32.49 -22.97
N ASN A 305 -10.60 33.09 -21.78
CA ASN A 305 -10.83 34.53 -21.63
C ASN A 305 -9.53 35.33 -21.84
N VAL A 306 -9.43 36.03 -22.99
CA VAL A 306 -8.24 36.80 -23.36
C VAL A 306 -7.91 37.92 -22.35
N SER A 307 -8.93 38.64 -21.84
CA SER A 307 -8.71 39.75 -20.93
C SER A 307 -8.21 39.30 -19.57
N GLU A 308 -8.81 38.25 -19.02
CA GLU A 308 -8.42 37.70 -17.74
C GLU A 308 -7.03 37.02 -17.81
N THR A 309 -6.76 36.29 -18.90
CA THR A 309 -5.45 35.67 -19.12
C THR A 309 -4.32 36.69 -19.24
N SER A 310 -4.54 37.78 -20.01
CA SER A 310 -3.53 38.85 -20.13
C SER A 310 -3.24 39.52 -18.79
N ARG A 311 -4.29 39.73 -17.96
CA ARG A 311 -4.14 40.28 -16.60
C ARG A 311 -3.31 39.34 -15.70
N GLN A 312 -3.59 38.05 -15.69
CA GLN A 312 -2.86 37.09 -14.87
C GLN A 312 -1.43 36.84 -15.33
N LEU A 313 -1.16 36.99 -16.63
CA LEU A 313 0.20 36.89 -17.18
C LEU A 313 0.98 38.21 -17.09
N TYR A 314 0.35 39.29 -16.57
CA TYR A 314 0.95 40.61 -16.49
C TYR A 314 1.46 41.15 -17.86
N ILE A 315 0.72 40.84 -18.95
CA ILE A 315 1.03 41.30 -20.31
C ILE A 315 -0.12 42.10 -20.90
N HIS A 316 0.19 42.92 -21.91
CA HIS A 316 -0.87 43.63 -22.62
C HIS A 316 -1.72 42.65 -23.43
N ARG A 317 -3.03 42.92 -23.56
CA ARG A 317 -3.98 42.11 -24.33
C ARG A 317 -3.49 41.80 -25.76
N ASN A 318 -2.93 42.80 -26.44
CA ASN A 318 -2.42 42.63 -27.79
C ASN A 318 -1.22 41.68 -27.86
N THR A 319 -0.40 41.62 -26.83
CA THR A 319 0.71 40.69 -26.72
C THR A 319 0.18 39.23 -26.62
N LEU A 320 -0.86 39.04 -25.82
CA LEU A 320 -1.50 37.70 -25.73
C LEU A 320 -2.10 37.31 -27.08
N VAL A 321 -2.84 38.20 -27.76
CA VAL A 321 -3.42 37.92 -29.09
C VAL A 321 -2.32 37.59 -30.07
N TYR A 322 -1.23 38.31 -30.10
CA TYR A 322 -0.07 38.02 -30.97
C TYR A 322 0.51 36.59 -30.70
N ARG A 323 0.62 36.19 -29.42
CA ARG A 323 1.08 34.85 -29.06
C ARG A 323 0.13 33.79 -29.55
N LEU A 324 -1.20 33.97 -29.40
CA LEU A 324 -2.21 33.05 -29.89
C LEU A 324 -2.20 32.97 -31.43
N ASP A 325 -2.02 34.10 -32.15
CA ASP A 325 -1.89 34.12 -33.61
C ASP A 325 -0.61 33.40 -34.08
N LYS A 326 0.50 33.55 -33.36
CA LYS A 326 1.74 32.83 -33.63
C LYS A 326 1.53 31.32 -33.47
N LEU A 327 0.83 30.89 -32.40
CA LEU A 327 0.51 29.52 -32.13
C LEU A 327 -0.39 28.94 -33.24
N GLN A 328 -1.43 29.66 -33.64
CA GLN A 328 -2.31 29.28 -34.76
C GLN A 328 -1.53 29.05 -36.06
N LYS A 329 -0.60 29.98 -36.38
CA LYS A 329 0.25 29.86 -37.56
C LYS A 329 1.15 28.61 -37.52
N SER A 330 1.63 28.22 -36.33
CA SER A 330 2.55 27.10 -36.19
C SER A 330 1.84 25.74 -36.13
N THR A 331 0.60 25.70 -35.65
CA THR A 331 -0.15 24.45 -35.39
C THR A 331 -1.37 24.26 -36.27
N GLY A 332 -1.87 25.33 -36.90
CA GLY A 332 -3.15 25.32 -37.62
C GLY A 332 -4.38 25.48 -36.72
N LEU A 333 -4.22 25.43 -35.38
CA LEU A 333 -5.33 25.46 -34.43
C LEU A 333 -5.44 26.84 -33.76
N ASP A 334 -6.65 27.44 -33.84
CA ASP A 334 -6.95 28.70 -33.13
C ASP A 334 -7.57 28.42 -31.76
N LEU A 335 -6.81 28.60 -30.70
CA LEU A 335 -7.27 28.36 -29.33
C LEU A 335 -8.46 29.23 -28.88
N ARG A 336 -8.84 30.25 -29.67
CA ARG A 336 -10.05 31.05 -29.44
C ARG A 336 -11.31 30.38 -29.97
N VAL A 337 -11.16 29.38 -30.86
CA VAL A 337 -12.23 28.52 -31.34
C VAL A 337 -12.34 27.31 -30.44
N PHE A 338 -13.53 27.06 -29.90
CA PHE A 338 -13.75 26.02 -28.88
C PHE A 338 -13.32 24.63 -29.33
N GLU A 339 -13.66 24.22 -30.55
CA GLU A 339 -13.29 22.89 -31.11
C GLU A 339 -11.77 22.74 -31.23
N ASP A 340 -11.07 23.77 -31.71
CA ASP A 340 -9.60 23.76 -31.81
C ASP A 340 -8.95 23.75 -30.42
N ALA A 341 -9.50 24.50 -29.48
CA ALA A 341 -9.04 24.55 -28.11
C ALA A 341 -9.15 23.19 -27.40
N ILE A 342 -10.27 22.48 -27.57
CA ILE A 342 -10.46 21.12 -27.04
C ILE A 342 -9.44 20.18 -27.69
N THR A 343 -9.32 20.17 -29.00
CA THR A 343 -8.37 19.34 -29.74
C THR A 343 -6.94 19.56 -29.23
N PHE A 344 -6.55 20.81 -29.09
CA PHE A 344 -5.22 21.17 -28.58
C PHE A 344 -5.01 20.73 -27.12
N LYS A 345 -6.04 20.89 -26.26
CA LYS A 345 -5.98 20.46 -24.85
C LYS A 345 -5.79 18.95 -24.74
N ILE A 346 -6.54 18.19 -25.51
CA ILE A 346 -6.40 16.73 -25.57
C ILE A 346 -5.01 16.34 -26.07
N ALA A 347 -4.51 16.99 -27.12
CA ALA A 347 -3.18 16.71 -27.65
C ALA A 347 -2.06 16.96 -26.61
N LEU A 348 -2.12 18.05 -25.83
CA LEU A 348 -1.18 18.28 -24.73
C LEU A 348 -1.26 17.19 -23.67
N MET A 349 -2.45 16.71 -23.34
CA MET A 349 -2.62 15.62 -22.36
C MET A 349 -2.06 14.30 -22.92
N VAL A 350 -2.31 14.00 -24.20
CA VAL A 350 -1.77 12.79 -24.87
C VAL A 350 -0.25 12.82 -24.86
N VAL A 351 0.39 13.96 -25.14
CA VAL A 351 1.85 14.10 -25.07
C VAL A 351 2.39 13.86 -23.68
N LYS A 352 1.76 14.41 -22.64
CA LYS A 352 2.15 14.14 -21.24
C LYS A 352 2.07 12.66 -20.90
N TYR A 353 1.01 11.99 -21.37
CA TYR A 353 0.82 10.55 -21.17
C TYR A 353 1.90 9.75 -21.89
N MET A 354 2.18 10.04 -23.16
CA MET A 354 3.22 9.35 -23.93
C MET A 354 4.59 9.47 -23.26
N LYS A 355 4.99 10.66 -22.81
CA LYS A 355 6.24 10.89 -22.08
C LYS A 355 6.32 10.08 -20.79
N TYR A 356 5.23 10.03 -20.04
CA TYR A 356 5.19 9.22 -18.81
C TYR A 356 5.42 7.74 -19.10
N MET A 357 4.76 7.21 -20.12
CA MET A 357 4.89 5.81 -20.52
C MET A 357 6.30 5.48 -21.04
N GLU A 358 6.91 6.36 -21.83
CA GLU A 358 8.28 6.21 -22.33
C GLU A 358 9.31 6.21 -21.20
N ASN A 359 9.07 6.97 -20.12
CA ASN A 359 9.94 6.97 -18.93
C ASN A 359 9.76 5.73 -18.02
N LEU A 360 8.69 4.95 -18.18
CA LEU A 360 8.49 3.69 -17.45
C LEU A 360 9.17 2.49 -18.14
N ASP A 361 9.45 2.60 -19.45
CA ASP A 361 10.10 1.55 -20.26
C ASP A 361 11.64 1.54 -20.10
N TYR A 362 12.21 2.49 -19.34
CA TYR A 362 13.61 2.59 -18.95
C TYR A 362 13.79 2.36 -17.43
#